data_5e468f17f94cefc2c9c989abb0ea5aed
#
_entry.id   5e468f17f94cefc2c9c989abb0ea5aed
#
_cell.length_a   1.000
_cell.length_b   1.000
_cell.length_c   1.000
_cell.angle_alpha   90.00
_cell.angle_beta   90.00
_cell.angle_gamma   90.00
#
_symmetry.space_group_name_H-M   'P 1'
#
loop_
_entity.id
_entity.type
_entity.pdbx_description
1 polymer ?
#
loop_
_entity_poly.entity_id
_entity_poly.type
_entity_poly.pdbx_seq_one_letter_code
_entity_poly.pdbx_strand_id
1 'polypeptide(L)'
;MSKNFGSPGQIQPLSVGNVVSAAVQLYRSHLKTYLKLALIAHLWIIVPIYGWAKYAAISGLISRLAFGELIYHPESVQAASSHVNLRLWSFLRVGFQVGISLLLIYFGLAMVGGVLATLLGVALGRTLGTSGVIVATTLAIIITVVIVLLGLTWFYSRWVVAEIPLAVEENINGGESVARSWELTKASVLRIQGIVLVAFIVTLPLVFVLNYIPSLFLLKLEQGSIIYGIVYFISWIGSLVGGVFVMPFWQALKAVLYLDLRTRREGLGLQLREPPSQDFR
;
A
#
# COMPACT_ATOMS: atom_id res chain seq x y z
N MET A 1 -14.95 -27.16 0.01
CA MET A 1 -16.09 -26.27 0.32
C MET A 1 -15.93 -24.98 -0.46
N SER A 2 -16.45 -24.95 -1.68
CA SER A 2 -16.52 -23.77 -2.52
C SER A 2 -17.69 -22.91 -2.02
N LYS A 3 -17.40 -21.88 -1.22
CA LYS A 3 -18.39 -20.88 -0.84
C LYS A 3 -18.25 -19.68 -1.76
N ASN A 4 -19.15 -19.61 -2.69
CA ASN A 4 -19.68 -18.46 -3.44
C ASN A 4 -19.01 -17.09 -3.13
N PHE A 5 -18.07 -16.66 -3.95
CA PHE A 5 -18.11 -15.30 -4.45
C PHE A 5 -19.50 -15.16 -5.08
N GLY A 6 -20.31 -14.21 -4.62
CA GLY A 6 -21.71 -14.09 -5.00
C GLY A 6 -21.97 -14.49 -6.45
N SER A 7 -23.12 -15.13 -6.69
CA SER A 7 -23.53 -15.63 -8.01
C SER A 7 -23.10 -14.69 -9.14
N PRO A 8 -22.78 -15.18 -10.36
CA PRO A 8 -22.22 -14.40 -11.49
C PRO A 8 -23.06 -13.20 -11.97
N GLY A 9 -23.85 -12.62 -11.12
CA GLY A 9 -24.80 -11.56 -11.43
C GLY A 9 -24.68 -10.27 -10.63
N GLN A 10 -23.80 -10.17 -9.61
CA GLN A 10 -23.81 -8.98 -8.74
C GLN A 10 -22.40 -8.52 -8.32
N ILE A 11 -21.66 -7.92 -9.25
CA ILE A 11 -20.55 -7.05 -8.85
C ILE A 11 -21.18 -5.73 -8.38
N GLN A 12 -21.61 -5.70 -7.11
CA GLN A 12 -22.10 -4.48 -6.45
C GLN A 12 -20.96 -3.78 -5.75
N PRO A 13 -21.05 -2.46 -5.57
CA PRO A 13 -20.07 -1.70 -4.79
C PRO A 13 -19.92 -2.29 -3.39
N LEU A 14 -18.67 -2.65 -3.03
CA LEU A 14 -18.37 -3.35 -1.77
C LEU A 14 -18.39 -2.38 -0.58
N SER A 15 -18.76 -2.83 0.62
CA SER A 15 -18.52 -2.09 1.87
C SER A 15 -17.04 -2.12 2.24
N VAL A 16 -16.61 -1.28 3.19
CA VAL A 16 -15.20 -1.25 3.69
C VAL A 16 -14.77 -2.63 4.17
N GLY A 17 -15.58 -3.28 5.01
CA GLY A 17 -15.29 -4.62 5.52
C GLY A 17 -15.27 -5.69 4.43
N ASN A 18 -16.15 -5.59 3.44
CA ASN A 18 -16.21 -6.55 2.34
C ASN A 18 -14.96 -6.48 1.44
N VAL A 19 -14.39 -5.29 1.20
CA VAL A 19 -13.12 -5.13 0.46
C VAL A 19 -11.99 -5.87 1.17
N VAL A 20 -11.86 -5.67 2.49
CA VAL A 20 -10.79 -6.32 3.27
C VAL A 20 -11.02 -7.82 3.36
N SER A 21 -12.26 -8.27 3.60
CA SER A 21 -12.60 -9.70 3.65
C SER A 21 -12.34 -10.41 2.33
N ALA A 22 -12.69 -9.79 1.20
CA ALA A 22 -12.42 -10.31 -0.13
C ALA A 22 -10.91 -10.42 -0.38
N ALA A 23 -10.12 -9.42 0.03
CA ALA A 23 -8.66 -9.45 -0.07
C ALA A 23 -8.04 -10.58 0.76
N VAL A 24 -8.49 -10.77 2.00
CA VAL A 24 -8.04 -11.88 2.86
C VAL A 24 -8.39 -13.24 2.23
N GLN A 25 -9.60 -13.39 1.71
CA GLN A 25 -10.03 -14.63 1.06
C GLN A 25 -9.19 -14.92 -0.19
N LEU A 26 -8.97 -13.94 -1.05
CA LEU A 26 -8.16 -14.03 -2.25
C LEU A 26 -6.70 -14.37 -1.91
N TYR A 27 -6.13 -13.71 -0.91
CA TYR A 27 -4.79 -14.00 -0.41
C TYR A 27 -4.66 -15.46 0.08
N ARG A 28 -5.64 -15.93 0.88
CA ARG A 28 -5.65 -17.29 1.43
C ARG A 28 -5.83 -18.36 0.36
N SER A 29 -6.63 -18.12 -0.67
CA SER A 29 -6.87 -19.08 -1.76
C SER A 29 -5.63 -19.34 -2.60
N HIS A 30 -4.76 -18.32 -2.75
CA HIS A 30 -3.53 -18.40 -3.57
C HIS A 30 -2.24 -18.27 -2.74
N LEU A 31 -2.30 -18.59 -1.43
CA LEU A 31 -1.25 -18.34 -0.46
C LEU A 31 0.13 -18.83 -0.91
N LYS A 32 0.25 -20.07 -1.38
CA LYS A 32 1.54 -20.66 -1.81
C LYS A 32 2.18 -19.87 -2.95
N THR A 33 1.40 -19.55 -3.97
CA THR A 33 1.88 -18.80 -5.15
C THR A 33 2.31 -17.39 -4.76
N TYR A 34 1.48 -16.69 -3.99
CA TYR A 34 1.75 -15.32 -3.58
C TYR A 34 2.94 -15.21 -2.64
N LEU A 35 3.08 -16.12 -1.66
CA LEU A 35 4.26 -16.16 -0.78
C LEU A 35 5.54 -16.48 -1.55
N LYS A 36 5.50 -17.41 -2.52
CA LYS A 36 6.66 -17.69 -3.36
C LYS A 36 7.10 -16.47 -4.16
N LEU A 37 6.16 -15.77 -4.78
CA LEU A 37 6.44 -14.53 -5.52
C LEU A 37 6.96 -13.43 -4.61
N ALA A 38 6.36 -13.24 -3.43
CA ALA A 38 6.81 -12.26 -2.45
C ALA A 38 8.22 -12.57 -1.92
N LEU A 39 8.53 -13.83 -1.66
CA LEU A 39 9.89 -14.23 -1.27
C LEU A 39 10.91 -13.87 -2.36
N ILE A 40 10.61 -14.22 -3.62
CA ILE A 40 11.47 -13.85 -4.76
C ILE A 40 11.63 -12.33 -4.85
N ALA A 41 10.54 -11.57 -4.68
CA ALA A 41 10.59 -10.11 -4.69
C ALA A 41 11.54 -9.57 -3.60
N HIS A 42 11.42 -10.07 -2.36
CA HIS A 42 12.27 -9.60 -1.26
C HIS A 42 13.74 -9.98 -1.44
N LEU A 43 14.05 -11.12 -2.05
CA LEU A 43 15.42 -11.47 -2.39
C LEU A 43 16.04 -10.48 -3.40
N TRP A 44 15.24 -9.95 -4.32
CA TRP A 44 15.71 -8.95 -5.28
C TRP A 44 16.07 -7.60 -4.63
N ILE A 45 15.53 -7.26 -3.45
CA ILE A 45 15.83 -5.99 -2.77
C ILE A 45 17.34 -5.80 -2.53
N ILE A 46 18.08 -6.89 -2.38
CA ILE A 46 19.54 -6.88 -2.15
C ILE A 46 20.29 -6.27 -3.34
N VAL A 47 19.75 -6.38 -4.55
CA VAL A 47 20.38 -5.83 -5.76
C VAL A 47 19.88 -4.40 -5.99
N PRO A 48 20.74 -3.37 -5.86
CA PRO A 48 20.32 -1.97 -6.02
C PRO A 48 19.75 -1.71 -7.43
N ILE A 49 18.80 -0.80 -7.50
CA ILE A 49 18.15 -0.29 -8.71
C ILE A 49 17.41 -1.39 -9.48
N TYR A 50 18.11 -2.34 -10.09
CA TYR A 50 17.47 -3.42 -10.85
C TYR A 50 16.61 -4.32 -9.98
N GLY A 51 17.09 -4.67 -8.80
CA GLY A 51 16.32 -5.50 -7.86
C GLY A 51 15.11 -4.75 -7.30
N TRP A 52 15.21 -3.45 -7.09
CA TRP A 52 14.05 -2.62 -6.70
C TRP A 52 13.00 -2.55 -7.81
N ALA A 53 13.45 -2.48 -9.07
CA ALA A 53 12.55 -2.58 -10.22
C ALA A 53 11.87 -3.96 -10.28
N LYS A 54 12.63 -5.05 -10.02
CA LYS A 54 12.08 -6.41 -9.93
C LYS A 54 11.10 -6.57 -8.77
N TYR A 55 11.41 -6.01 -7.61
CA TYR A 55 10.48 -6.00 -6.46
C TYR A 55 9.16 -5.32 -6.83
N ALA A 56 9.21 -4.12 -7.39
CA ALA A 56 8.03 -3.36 -7.80
C ALA A 56 7.23 -4.10 -8.89
N ALA A 57 7.92 -4.70 -9.87
CA ALA A 57 7.29 -5.48 -10.92
C ALA A 57 6.61 -6.75 -10.39
N ILE A 58 7.24 -7.48 -9.46
CA ILE A 58 6.64 -8.68 -8.84
C ILE A 58 5.46 -8.28 -7.93
N SER A 59 5.51 -7.12 -7.27
CA SER A 59 4.35 -6.56 -6.58
C SER A 59 3.17 -6.37 -7.53
N GLY A 60 3.40 -5.73 -8.68
CA GLY A 60 2.41 -5.57 -9.74
C GLY A 60 1.93 -6.91 -10.31
N LEU A 61 2.81 -7.91 -10.44
CA LEU A 61 2.46 -9.26 -10.87
C LEU A 61 1.43 -9.91 -9.93
N ILE A 62 1.64 -9.83 -8.62
CA ILE A 62 0.68 -10.36 -7.64
C ILE A 62 -0.67 -9.66 -7.78
N SER A 63 -0.67 -8.33 -7.94
CA SER A 63 -1.90 -7.57 -8.16
C SER A 63 -2.61 -7.94 -9.47
N ARG A 64 -1.87 -8.19 -10.56
CA ARG A 64 -2.43 -8.63 -11.84
C ARG A 64 -3.10 -10.00 -11.71
N LEU A 65 -2.42 -10.97 -11.09
CA LEU A 65 -2.97 -12.29 -10.84
C LEU A 65 -4.24 -12.18 -9.97
N ALA A 66 -4.18 -11.38 -8.90
CA ALA A 66 -5.31 -11.14 -8.02
C ALA A 66 -6.50 -10.51 -8.76
N PHE A 67 -6.25 -9.55 -9.64
CA PHE A 67 -7.28 -8.91 -10.44
C PHE A 67 -7.91 -9.87 -11.47
N GLY A 68 -7.10 -10.69 -12.14
CA GLY A 68 -7.58 -11.72 -13.07
C GLY A 68 -8.56 -12.70 -12.41
N GLU A 69 -8.26 -13.15 -11.17
CA GLU A 69 -9.18 -13.99 -10.40
C GLU A 69 -10.51 -13.28 -10.09
N LEU A 70 -10.47 -11.99 -9.78
CA LEU A 70 -11.66 -11.20 -9.45
C LEU A 70 -12.60 -10.99 -10.63
N ILE A 71 -12.05 -10.92 -11.84
CA ILE A 71 -12.84 -10.75 -13.09
C ILE A 71 -13.13 -12.07 -13.80
N TYR A 72 -12.85 -13.21 -13.15
CA TYR A 72 -13.02 -14.57 -13.71
C TYR A 72 -12.18 -14.85 -14.97
N HIS A 73 -11.08 -14.16 -15.15
CA HIS A 73 -10.08 -14.39 -16.20
C HIS A 73 -8.70 -14.67 -15.59
N PRO A 74 -8.52 -15.82 -14.93
CA PRO A 74 -7.25 -16.16 -14.30
C PRO A 74 -6.16 -16.37 -15.36
N GLU A 75 -5.00 -15.80 -15.11
CA GLU A 75 -3.81 -15.95 -15.95
C GLU A 75 -2.80 -16.88 -15.29
N SER A 76 -1.98 -17.54 -16.10
CA SER A 76 -0.80 -18.26 -15.58
C SER A 76 0.25 -17.25 -15.09
N VAL A 77 1.00 -17.63 -14.05
CA VAL A 77 2.11 -16.79 -13.53
C VAL A 77 3.11 -16.44 -14.63
N GLN A 78 3.34 -17.33 -15.58
CA GLN A 78 4.28 -17.13 -16.68
C GLN A 78 3.76 -16.04 -17.66
N ALA A 79 2.50 -16.11 -18.06
CA ALA A 79 1.88 -15.12 -18.95
C ALA A 79 1.84 -13.73 -18.29
N ALA A 80 1.35 -13.65 -17.06
CA ALA A 80 1.31 -12.41 -16.30
C ALA A 80 2.73 -11.82 -16.05
N SER A 81 3.73 -12.67 -15.78
CA SER A 81 5.12 -12.24 -15.59
C SER A 81 5.74 -11.65 -16.87
N SER A 82 5.47 -12.21 -18.05
CA SER A 82 5.97 -11.65 -19.30
C SER A 82 5.47 -10.22 -19.52
N HIS A 83 4.18 -9.96 -19.30
CA HIS A 83 3.58 -8.63 -19.42
C HIS A 83 4.22 -7.61 -18.44
N VAL A 84 4.38 -7.99 -17.17
CA VAL A 84 4.90 -7.11 -16.14
C VAL A 84 6.41 -6.85 -16.33
N ASN A 85 7.18 -7.84 -16.77
CA ASN A 85 8.62 -7.68 -16.99
C ASN A 85 8.93 -6.69 -18.12
N LEU A 86 8.10 -6.59 -19.17
CA LEU A 86 8.25 -5.59 -20.21
C LEU A 86 8.12 -4.15 -19.67
N ARG A 87 7.42 -3.97 -18.57
CA ARG A 87 7.13 -2.68 -17.92
C ARG A 87 7.90 -2.44 -16.62
N LEU A 88 8.95 -3.23 -16.37
CA LEU A 88 9.73 -3.24 -15.13
C LEU A 88 10.16 -1.85 -14.67
N TRP A 89 10.73 -1.04 -15.58
CA TRP A 89 11.18 0.31 -15.27
C TRP A 89 10.02 1.29 -15.03
N SER A 90 8.86 1.03 -15.61
CA SER A 90 7.66 1.83 -15.35
C SER A 90 7.12 1.59 -13.94
N PHE A 91 7.16 0.34 -13.44
CA PHE A 91 6.83 0.05 -12.05
C PHE A 91 7.76 0.75 -11.06
N LEU A 92 9.08 0.72 -11.32
CA LEU A 92 10.04 1.46 -10.52
C LEU A 92 9.76 2.96 -10.52
N ARG A 93 9.49 3.52 -11.70
CA ARG A 93 9.14 4.95 -11.84
C ARG A 93 7.90 5.31 -11.04
N VAL A 94 6.82 4.53 -11.11
CA VAL A 94 5.59 4.74 -10.31
C VAL A 94 5.91 4.72 -8.84
N GLY A 95 6.66 3.72 -8.35
CA GLY A 95 7.08 3.62 -6.96
C GLY A 95 7.89 4.84 -6.50
N PHE A 96 8.88 5.26 -7.29
CA PHE A 96 9.68 6.46 -6.99
C PHE A 96 8.84 7.74 -7.04
N GLN A 97 8.01 7.91 -8.06
CA GLN A 97 7.16 9.10 -8.18
C GLN A 97 6.24 9.24 -6.97
N VAL A 98 5.54 8.19 -6.57
CA VAL A 98 4.66 8.19 -5.40
C VAL A 98 5.48 8.37 -4.11
N GLY A 99 6.58 7.63 -3.95
CA GLY A 99 7.43 7.69 -2.76
C GLY A 99 8.06 9.07 -2.56
N ILE A 100 8.65 9.66 -3.60
CA ILE A 100 9.24 11.00 -3.54
C ILE A 100 8.17 12.07 -3.30
N SER A 101 6.99 11.93 -3.94
CA SER A 101 5.89 12.87 -3.70
C SER A 101 5.43 12.85 -2.25
N LEU A 102 5.24 11.67 -1.65
CA LEU A 102 4.88 11.54 -0.23
C LEU A 102 5.98 12.09 0.69
N LEU A 103 7.25 11.87 0.36
CA LEU A 103 8.39 12.41 1.10
C LEU A 103 8.41 13.94 1.07
N LEU A 104 8.22 14.55 -0.10
CA LEU A 104 8.15 16.00 -0.25
C LEU A 104 6.96 16.61 0.52
N ILE A 105 5.81 15.94 0.49
CA ILE A 105 4.63 16.34 1.26
C ILE A 105 4.92 16.26 2.76
N TYR A 106 5.54 15.17 3.23
CA TYR A 106 5.96 15.03 4.62
C TYR A 106 6.86 16.19 5.07
N PHE A 107 7.93 16.47 4.32
CA PHE A 107 8.84 17.56 4.66
C PHE A 107 8.17 18.93 4.58
N GLY A 108 7.32 19.17 3.58
CA GLY A 108 6.56 20.42 3.45
C GLY A 108 5.63 20.64 4.66
N LEU A 109 4.85 19.64 5.03
CA LEU A 109 3.94 19.72 6.19
C LEU A 109 4.72 19.85 7.52
N ALA A 110 5.80 19.11 7.68
CA ALA A 110 6.64 19.17 8.88
C ALA A 110 7.32 20.55 9.01
N MET A 111 7.80 21.12 7.90
CA MET A 111 8.40 22.45 7.89
C MET A 111 7.38 23.54 8.27
N VAL A 112 6.18 23.52 7.67
CA VAL A 112 5.11 24.46 8.02
C VAL A 112 4.74 24.32 9.50
N GLY A 113 4.58 23.10 10.00
CA GLY A 113 4.29 22.83 11.39
C GLY A 113 5.40 23.32 12.33
N GLY A 114 6.67 23.09 11.98
CA GLY A 114 7.82 23.57 12.74
C GLY A 114 7.90 25.09 12.82
N VAL A 115 7.64 25.80 11.71
CA VAL A 115 7.57 27.28 11.71
C VAL A 115 6.43 27.76 12.61
N LEU A 116 5.24 27.18 12.50
CA LEU A 116 4.10 27.53 13.36
C LEU A 116 4.39 27.28 14.84
N ALA A 117 5.03 26.14 15.15
CA ALA A 117 5.45 25.81 16.51
C ALA A 117 6.41 26.84 17.10
N THR A 118 7.40 27.27 16.29
CA THR A 118 8.37 28.30 16.69
C THR A 118 7.69 29.65 16.93
N LEU A 119 6.84 30.08 16.02
CA LEU A 119 6.11 31.36 16.16
C LEU A 119 5.22 31.38 17.40
N LEU A 120 4.46 30.31 17.66
CA LEU A 120 3.62 30.18 18.85
C LEU A 120 4.47 30.13 20.14
N GLY A 121 5.57 29.37 20.11
CA GLY A 121 6.51 29.29 21.25
C GLY A 121 7.08 30.66 21.64
N VAL A 122 7.52 31.44 20.65
CA VAL A 122 8.03 32.82 20.86
C VAL A 122 6.94 33.74 21.39
N ALA A 123 5.74 33.72 20.77
CA ALA A 123 4.63 34.57 21.15
C ALA A 123 4.19 34.32 22.62
N LEU A 124 3.95 33.06 22.98
CA LEU A 124 3.51 32.69 24.34
C LEU A 124 4.63 32.75 25.37
N GLY A 125 5.89 32.55 24.94
CA GLY A 125 7.05 32.72 25.82
C GLY A 125 7.23 34.15 26.31
N ARG A 126 6.90 35.14 25.48
CA ARG A 126 6.95 36.57 25.88
C ARG A 126 5.90 36.93 26.93
N THR A 127 4.77 36.24 26.96
CA THR A 127 3.63 36.54 27.87
C THR A 127 3.62 35.67 29.12
N LEU A 128 3.94 34.40 28.98
CA LEU A 128 3.82 33.38 30.04
C LEU A 128 5.16 32.79 30.50
N GLY A 129 6.27 33.30 30.00
CA GLY A 129 7.61 32.81 30.32
C GLY A 129 7.85 31.35 29.87
N THR A 130 8.75 30.66 30.55
CA THR A 130 9.22 29.31 30.17
C THR A 130 8.07 28.28 30.11
N SER A 131 7.10 28.35 31.05
CA SER A 131 5.94 27.46 31.07
C SER A 131 5.08 27.65 29.82
N GLY A 132 4.90 28.90 29.38
CA GLY A 132 4.18 29.20 28.14
C GLY A 132 4.86 28.63 26.90
N VAL A 133 6.19 28.69 26.84
CA VAL A 133 6.97 28.09 25.73
C VAL A 133 6.75 26.56 25.69
N ILE A 134 6.87 25.88 26.84
CA ILE A 134 6.70 24.41 26.90
C ILE A 134 5.31 24.01 26.45
N VAL A 135 4.26 24.63 26.95
CA VAL A 135 2.88 24.33 26.57
C VAL A 135 2.65 24.59 25.09
N ALA A 136 3.08 25.75 24.59
CA ALA A 136 2.92 26.13 23.17
C ALA A 136 3.63 25.16 22.23
N THR A 137 4.87 24.83 22.51
CA THR A 137 5.67 23.91 21.65
C THR A 137 5.10 22.50 21.69
N THR A 138 4.67 22.01 22.86
CA THR A 138 4.04 20.68 22.97
C THR A 138 2.74 20.62 22.14
N LEU A 139 1.85 21.60 22.29
CA LEU A 139 0.61 21.66 21.51
C LEU A 139 0.89 21.77 20.01
N ALA A 140 1.84 22.61 19.62
CA ALA A 140 2.21 22.77 18.22
C ALA A 140 2.79 21.49 17.62
N ILE A 141 3.60 20.74 18.36
CA ILE A 141 4.11 19.43 17.94
C ILE A 141 2.95 18.45 17.73
N ILE A 142 2.03 18.36 18.70
CA ILE A 142 0.85 17.47 18.59
C ILE A 142 0.04 17.82 17.35
N ILE A 143 -0.28 19.10 17.15
CA ILE A 143 -1.05 19.57 16.00
C ILE A 143 -0.31 19.25 14.68
N THR A 144 1.00 19.50 14.65
CA THR A 144 1.83 19.18 13.48
C THR A 144 1.80 17.70 13.15
N VAL A 145 1.97 16.82 14.13
CA VAL A 145 1.89 15.37 13.94
C VAL A 145 0.53 14.97 13.39
N VAL A 146 -0.56 15.51 13.91
CA VAL A 146 -1.92 15.24 13.42
C VAL A 146 -2.08 15.70 11.97
N ILE A 147 -1.64 16.91 11.62
CA ILE A 147 -1.72 17.45 10.26
C ILE A 147 -0.89 16.60 9.28
N VAL A 148 0.32 16.22 9.68
CA VAL A 148 1.20 15.38 8.86
C VAL A 148 0.55 14.01 8.64
N LEU A 149 0.02 13.37 9.66
CA LEU A 149 -0.65 12.07 9.54
C LEU A 149 -1.89 12.16 8.64
N LEU A 150 -2.74 13.15 8.84
CA LEU A 150 -3.93 13.34 8.02
C LEU A 150 -3.57 13.68 6.57
N GLY A 151 -2.59 14.54 6.35
CA GLY A 151 -2.11 14.89 5.02
C GLY A 151 -1.51 13.69 4.29
N LEU A 152 -0.59 12.97 4.93
CA LEU A 152 0.03 11.78 4.33
C LEU A 152 -0.99 10.68 4.01
N THR A 153 -1.93 10.40 4.92
CA THR A 153 -2.96 9.38 4.67
C THR A 153 -3.91 9.82 3.56
N TRP A 154 -4.20 11.12 3.43
CA TRP A 154 -5.01 11.66 2.35
C TRP A 154 -4.32 11.48 0.99
N PHE A 155 -3.06 11.89 0.86
CA PHE A 155 -2.29 11.73 -0.38
C PHE A 155 -2.01 10.26 -0.70
N TYR A 156 -1.67 9.45 0.30
CA TYR A 156 -1.50 8.01 0.11
C TYR A 156 -2.76 7.36 -0.46
N SER A 157 -3.94 7.74 0.06
CA SER A 157 -5.23 7.23 -0.44
C SER A 157 -5.48 7.58 -1.91
N ARG A 158 -4.91 8.68 -2.40
CA ARG A 158 -4.98 9.09 -3.81
C ARG A 158 -4.13 8.23 -4.73
N TRP A 159 -3.04 7.67 -4.22
CA TRP A 159 -2.08 6.89 -4.99
C TRP A 159 -2.02 5.41 -4.60
N VAL A 160 -2.89 4.97 -3.71
CA VAL A 160 -2.87 3.59 -3.17
C VAL A 160 -2.96 2.51 -4.25
N VAL A 161 -3.65 2.78 -5.35
CA VAL A 161 -3.80 1.86 -6.49
C VAL A 161 -2.95 2.27 -7.71
N ALA A 162 -1.97 3.18 -7.56
CA ALA A 162 -1.22 3.74 -8.68
C ALA A 162 -0.46 2.71 -9.54
N GLU A 163 -0.07 1.58 -8.98
CA GLU A 163 0.63 0.51 -9.69
C GLU A 163 -0.32 -0.46 -10.42
N ILE A 164 -1.63 -0.47 -10.05
CA ILE A 164 -2.57 -1.46 -10.57
C ILE A 164 -2.93 -1.22 -12.03
N PRO A 165 -3.26 0.02 -12.48
CA PRO A 165 -3.49 0.27 -13.90
C PRO A 165 -2.32 -0.21 -14.76
N LEU A 166 -1.07 0.06 -14.32
CA LEU A 166 0.13 -0.39 -15.03
C LEU A 166 0.23 -1.91 -15.13
N ALA A 167 -0.28 -2.64 -14.13
CA ALA A 167 -0.28 -4.10 -14.10
C ALA A 167 -1.36 -4.72 -14.99
N VAL A 168 -2.56 -4.08 -15.09
CA VAL A 168 -3.75 -4.71 -15.67
C VAL A 168 -4.24 -4.06 -16.96
N GLU A 169 -3.98 -2.76 -17.17
CA GLU A 169 -4.40 -2.06 -18.39
C GLU A 169 -3.31 -2.16 -19.47
N GLU A 170 -3.75 -2.26 -20.71
CA GLU A 170 -2.87 -2.21 -21.87
C GLU A 170 -2.60 -0.75 -22.28
N ASN A 171 -1.46 -0.49 -22.92
CA ASN A 171 -1.12 0.83 -23.48
C ASN A 171 -1.12 1.99 -22.48
N ILE A 172 -0.81 1.74 -21.21
CA ILE A 172 -0.67 2.77 -20.18
C ILE A 172 0.80 2.87 -19.73
N ASN A 173 1.30 4.08 -19.56
CA ASN A 173 2.62 4.34 -18.99
C ASN A 173 2.56 4.65 -17.48
N GLY A 174 3.74 4.75 -16.82
CA GLY A 174 3.79 4.97 -15.37
C GLY A 174 3.14 6.28 -14.91
N GLY A 175 3.30 7.37 -15.66
CA GLY A 175 2.69 8.66 -15.33
C GLY A 175 1.17 8.64 -15.45
N GLU A 176 0.67 8.05 -16.53
CA GLU A 176 -0.76 7.85 -16.76
C GLU A 176 -1.39 6.96 -15.68
N SER A 177 -0.65 5.93 -15.24
CA SER A 177 -1.10 5.04 -14.16
C SER A 177 -1.28 5.78 -12.84
N VAL A 178 -0.38 6.70 -12.50
CA VAL A 178 -0.50 7.56 -11.32
C VAL A 178 -1.69 8.53 -11.45
N ALA A 179 -1.86 9.16 -12.62
CA ALA A 179 -3.01 10.03 -12.91
C ALA A 179 -4.34 9.26 -12.84
N ARG A 180 -4.36 8.05 -13.36
CA ARG A 180 -5.50 7.13 -13.31
C ARG A 180 -5.92 6.79 -11.88
N SER A 181 -4.95 6.49 -11.01
CA SER A 181 -5.22 6.29 -9.58
C SER A 181 -5.84 7.53 -8.94
N TRP A 182 -5.31 8.71 -9.27
CA TRP A 182 -5.81 9.98 -8.76
C TRP A 182 -7.27 10.22 -9.15
N GLU A 183 -7.65 9.93 -10.39
CA GLU A 183 -9.02 10.09 -10.86
C GLU A 183 -9.98 9.09 -10.21
N LEU A 184 -9.64 7.81 -10.18
CA LEU A 184 -10.49 6.77 -9.62
C LEU A 184 -10.80 7.01 -8.14
N THR A 185 -9.84 7.54 -7.39
CA THR A 185 -9.97 7.74 -5.93
C THR A 185 -10.65 9.04 -5.53
N LYS A 186 -10.86 10.00 -6.47
CA LYS A 186 -11.29 11.38 -6.20
C LYS A 186 -12.51 11.54 -5.27
N ALA A 187 -13.53 10.70 -5.40
CA ALA A 187 -14.75 10.80 -4.57
C ALA A 187 -14.81 9.76 -3.43
N SER A 188 -13.74 9.01 -3.18
CA SER A 188 -13.76 7.88 -2.25
C SER A 188 -12.65 7.93 -1.21
N VAL A 189 -11.99 9.07 -1.02
CA VAL A 189 -10.78 9.19 -0.19
C VAL A 189 -11.03 8.73 1.25
N LEU A 190 -12.04 9.24 1.93
CA LEU A 190 -12.35 8.85 3.32
C LEU A 190 -12.66 7.36 3.45
N ARG A 191 -13.36 6.80 2.46
CA ARG A 191 -13.65 5.37 2.42
C ARG A 191 -12.38 4.55 2.22
N ILE A 192 -11.48 5.00 1.34
CA ILE A 192 -10.17 4.36 1.11
C ILE A 192 -9.33 4.42 2.38
N GLN A 193 -9.31 5.55 3.08
CA GLN A 193 -8.64 5.67 4.38
C GLN A 193 -9.18 4.64 5.39
N GLY A 194 -10.50 4.46 5.45
CA GLY A 194 -11.12 3.43 6.29
C GLY A 194 -10.68 2.01 5.90
N ILE A 195 -10.61 1.70 4.59
CA ILE A 195 -10.12 0.40 4.10
C ILE A 195 -8.66 0.18 4.47
N VAL A 196 -7.81 1.19 4.25
CA VAL A 196 -6.37 1.15 4.59
C VAL A 196 -6.17 0.97 6.09
N LEU A 197 -6.94 1.68 6.92
CA LEU A 197 -6.89 1.55 8.38
C LEU A 197 -7.26 0.14 8.84
N VAL A 198 -8.36 -0.42 8.34
CA VAL A 198 -8.78 -1.81 8.69
C VAL A 198 -7.73 -2.82 8.21
N ALA A 199 -7.19 -2.65 7.00
CA ALA A 199 -6.13 -3.50 6.46
C ALA A 199 -4.86 -3.43 7.30
N PHE A 200 -4.49 -2.23 7.76
CA PHE A 200 -3.37 -2.02 8.67
C PHE A 200 -3.60 -2.77 10.00
N ILE A 201 -4.78 -2.65 10.60
CA ILE A 201 -5.14 -3.37 11.84
C ILE A 201 -5.04 -4.89 11.64
N VAL A 202 -5.46 -5.42 10.49
CA VAL A 202 -5.35 -6.86 10.16
C VAL A 202 -3.90 -7.32 10.08
N THR A 203 -3.00 -6.49 9.56
CA THR A 203 -1.57 -6.83 9.42
C THR A 203 -0.74 -6.50 10.67
N LEU A 204 -1.26 -5.63 11.55
CA LEU A 204 -0.55 -5.13 12.72
C LEU A 204 -0.03 -6.23 13.67
N PRO A 205 -0.78 -7.30 14.02
CA PRO A 205 -0.28 -8.35 14.92
C PRO A 205 0.98 -9.02 14.34
N LEU A 206 0.99 -9.30 13.03
CA LEU A 206 2.13 -9.94 12.37
C LEU A 206 3.35 -9.01 12.36
N VAL A 207 3.16 -7.75 11.99
CA VAL A 207 4.21 -6.73 11.99
C VAL A 207 4.74 -6.52 13.40
N PHE A 208 3.86 -6.46 14.40
CA PHE A 208 4.24 -6.27 15.80
C PHE A 208 5.14 -7.42 16.28
N VAL A 209 4.73 -8.66 16.07
CA VAL A 209 5.49 -9.84 16.52
C VAL A 209 6.85 -9.95 15.82
N LEU A 210 6.90 -9.76 14.51
CA LEU A 210 8.10 -10.00 13.73
C LEU A 210 9.09 -8.83 13.70
N ASN A 211 8.62 -7.59 13.90
CA ASN A 211 9.48 -6.40 13.85
C ASN A 211 9.67 -5.74 15.22
N TYR A 212 8.57 -5.47 15.95
CA TYR A 212 8.66 -4.68 17.18
C TYR A 212 9.17 -5.48 18.36
N ILE A 213 8.72 -6.72 18.56
CA ILE A 213 9.18 -7.52 19.71
C ILE A 213 10.69 -7.71 19.70
N PRO A 214 11.35 -8.14 18.58
CA PRO A 214 12.80 -8.26 18.55
C PRO A 214 13.51 -6.91 18.76
N SER A 215 12.97 -5.82 18.21
CA SER A 215 13.60 -4.50 18.36
C SER A 215 13.54 -3.96 19.81
N LEU A 216 12.54 -4.34 20.61
CA LEU A 216 12.48 -3.97 22.02
C LEU A 216 13.62 -4.59 22.84
N PHE A 217 14.09 -5.78 22.47
CA PHE A 217 15.26 -6.38 23.14
C PHE A 217 16.54 -5.61 22.83
N LEU A 218 16.70 -5.03 21.65
CA LEU A 218 17.87 -4.23 21.27
C LEU A 218 18.04 -3.00 22.17
N LEU A 219 16.96 -2.43 22.69
CA LEU A 219 17.01 -1.26 23.59
C LEU A 219 17.69 -1.57 24.94
N LYS A 220 17.76 -2.85 25.32
CA LYS A 220 18.30 -3.29 26.62
C LYS A 220 19.73 -3.87 26.48
N LEU A 221 20.23 -4.00 25.27
CA LEU A 221 21.53 -4.62 25.00
C LEU A 221 22.59 -3.54 24.73
N GLU A 222 23.80 -3.80 25.19
CA GLU A 222 24.94 -2.94 24.91
C GLU A 222 25.30 -2.98 23.42
N GLN A 223 25.33 -1.81 22.80
CA GLN A 223 25.69 -1.66 21.38
C GLN A 223 27.14 -2.14 21.18
N GLY A 224 27.34 -2.99 20.16
CA GLY A 224 28.64 -3.60 19.88
C GLY A 224 28.88 -4.94 20.55
N SER A 225 27.99 -5.41 21.46
CA SER A 225 28.09 -6.76 21.99
C SER A 225 27.69 -7.81 20.94
N ILE A 226 28.23 -9.02 21.07
CA ILE A 226 27.88 -10.14 20.16
C ILE A 226 26.39 -10.42 20.23
N ILE A 227 25.78 -10.35 21.42
CA ILE A 227 24.35 -10.58 21.63
C ILE A 227 23.51 -9.53 20.90
N TYR A 228 23.93 -8.26 20.93
CA TYR A 228 23.29 -7.20 20.16
C TYR A 228 23.30 -7.52 18.66
N GLY A 229 24.46 -7.94 18.12
CA GLY A 229 24.60 -8.33 16.72
C GLY A 229 23.68 -9.49 16.31
N ILE A 230 23.56 -10.52 17.16
CA ILE A 230 22.67 -11.67 16.93
C ILE A 230 21.20 -11.23 16.92
N VAL A 231 20.76 -10.46 17.91
CA VAL A 231 19.37 -9.98 18.02
C VAL A 231 19.02 -9.03 16.86
N TYR A 232 19.98 -8.17 16.48
CA TYR A 232 19.81 -7.31 15.30
C TYR A 232 19.60 -8.11 14.01
N PHE A 233 20.41 -9.15 13.79
CA PHE A 233 20.28 -10.03 12.64
C PHE A 233 18.94 -10.79 12.63
N ILE A 234 18.52 -11.32 13.78
CA ILE A 234 17.21 -11.96 13.94
C ILE A 234 16.08 -10.96 13.63
N SER A 235 16.17 -9.72 14.12
CA SER A 235 15.19 -8.66 13.84
C SER A 235 15.11 -8.34 12.35
N TRP A 236 16.26 -8.30 11.68
CA TRP A 236 16.33 -8.06 10.24
C TRP A 236 15.67 -9.19 9.44
N ILE A 237 15.96 -10.45 9.78
CA ILE A 237 15.28 -11.62 9.17
C ILE A 237 13.78 -11.58 9.46
N GLY A 238 13.37 -11.28 10.69
CA GLY A 238 11.96 -11.15 11.07
C GLY A 238 11.24 -10.10 10.21
N SER A 239 11.90 -8.98 9.95
CA SER A 239 11.38 -7.91 9.08
C SER A 239 11.19 -8.38 7.63
N LEU A 240 12.16 -9.11 7.07
CA LEU A 240 12.03 -9.70 5.72
C LEU A 240 10.89 -10.70 5.66
N VAL A 241 10.81 -11.61 6.63
CA VAL A 241 9.73 -12.61 6.73
C VAL A 241 8.38 -11.90 6.85
N GLY A 242 8.27 -10.90 7.71
CA GLY A 242 7.07 -10.08 7.85
C GLY A 242 6.65 -9.44 6.51
N GLY A 243 7.59 -8.88 5.78
CA GLY A 243 7.38 -8.31 4.45
C GLY A 243 6.83 -9.34 3.46
N VAL A 244 7.39 -10.56 3.44
CA VAL A 244 6.95 -11.66 2.56
C VAL A 244 5.49 -12.04 2.83
N PHE A 245 5.03 -12.00 4.07
CA PHE A 245 3.64 -12.29 4.40
C PHE A 245 2.69 -11.10 4.17
N VAL A 246 3.14 -9.90 4.47
CA VAL A 246 2.29 -8.68 4.42
C VAL A 246 2.09 -8.19 2.99
N MET A 247 3.16 -8.19 2.18
CA MET A 247 3.12 -7.64 0.82
C MET A 247 2.02 -8.26 -0.06
N PRO A 248 1.85 -9.60 -0.16
CA PRO A 248 0.82 -10.16 -1.04
C PRO A 248 -0.61 -9.84 -0.59
N PHE A 249 -0.84 -9.73 0.71
CA PHE A 249 -2.14 -9.29 1.22
C PHE A 249 -2.47 -7.86 0.74
N TRP A 250 -1.50 -6.94 0.83
CA TRP A 250 -1.69 -5.57 0.34
C TRP A 250 -1.89 -5.51 -1.17
N GLN A 251 -1.22 -6.37 -1.94
CA GLN A 251 -1.42 -6.44 -3.38
C GLN A 251 -2.81 -6.97 -3.75
N ALA A 252 -3.29 -8.00 -3.06
CA ALA A 252 -4.66 -8.49 -3.20
C ALA A 252 -5.69 -7.42 -2.81
N LEU A 253 -5.46 -6.68 -1.70
CA LEU A 253 -6.31 -5.58 -1.27
C LEU A 253 -6.41 -4.48 -2.33
N LYS A 254 -5.28 -4.06 -2.89
CA LYS A 254 -5.24 -3.05 -3.94
C LYS A 254 -5.98 -3.50 -5.20
N ALA A 255 -5.87 -4.77 -5.58
CA ALA A 255 -6.60 -5.33 -6.72
C ALA A 255 -8.12 -5.31 -6.49
N VAL A 256 -8.59 -5.73 -5.30
CA VAL A 256 -10.01 -5.66 -4.92
C VAL A 256 -10.50 -4.21 -4.89
N LEU A 257 -9.73 -3.32 -4.29
CA LEU A 257 -10.05 -1.89 -4.22
C LEU A 257 -10.13 -1.27 -5.62
N TYR A 258 -9.20 -1.61 -6.51
CA TYR A 258 -9.20 -1.13 -7.88
C TYR A 258 -10.44 -1.58 -8.66
N LEU A 259 -10.81 -2.84 -8.54
CA LEU A 259 -12.05 -3.36 -9.13
C LEU A 259 -13.28 -2.61 -8.60
N ASP A 260 -13.39 -2.42 -7.28
CA ASP A 260 -14.49 -1.68 -6.67
C ASP A 260 -14.55 -0.21 -7.13
N LEU A 261 -13.41 0.46 -7.26
CA LEU A 261 -13.35 1.83 -7.77
C LEU A 261 -13.78 1.92 -9.24
N ARG A 262 -13.33 0.99 -10.09
CA ARG A 262 -13.78 0.93 -11.50
C ARG A 262 -15.26 0.60 -11.63
N THR A 263 -15.77 -0.29 -10.80
CA THR A 263 -17.21 -0.62 -10.77
C THR A 263 -18.05 0.61 -10.42
N ARG A 264 -17.59 1.43 -9.48
CA ARG A 264 -18.30 2.66 -9.05
C ARG A 264 -18.20 3.80 -10.05
N ARG A 265 -17.07 3.94 -10.73
CA ARG A 265 -16.76 5.08 -11.59
C ARG A 265 -17.07 4.84 -13.06
N GLU A 266 -16.83 3.64 -13.53
CA GLU A 266 -16.86 3.28 -14.94
C GLU A 266 -17.95 2.26 -15.27
N GLY A 267 -18.72 1.81 -14.26
CA GLY A 267 -19.74 0.81 -14.49
C GLY A 267 -19.18 -0.56 -14.92
N LEU A 268 -17.92 -0.86 -14.65
CA LEU A 268 -17.28 -2.13 -15.05
C LEU A 268 -18.11 -3.36 -14.64
N GLY A 269 -18.82 -3.30 -13.51
CA GLY A 269 -19.74 -4.35 -13.09
C GLY A 269 -20.91 -4.58 -14.03
N LEU A 270 -21.33 -3.59 -14.81
CA LEU A 270 -22.35 -3.73 -15.85
C LEU A 270 -21.78 -4.34 -17.13
N GLN A 271 -20.58 -3.89 -17.54
CA GLN A 271 -19.88 -4.42 -18.72
C GLN A 271 -19.54 -5.91 -18.58
N LEU A 272 -19.19 -6.36 -17.38
CA LEU A 272 -18.93 -7.78 -17.11
C LEU A 272 -20.21 -8.65 -17.05
N ARG A 273 -21.41 -8.02 -17.04
CA ARG A 273 -22.71 -8.72 -17.06
C ARG A 273 -23.26 -8.94 -18.47
N GLU A 274 -22.88 -8.08 -19.41
CA GLU A 274 -23.31 -8.26 -20.80
C GLU A 274 -22.55 -9.45 -21.39
N PRO A 275 -23.23 -10.53 -21.84
CA PRO A 275 -22.55 -11.55 -22.62
C PRO A 275 -21.99 -10.88 -23.87
N PRO A 276 -20.81 -11.33 -24.37
CA PRO A 276 -20.27 -10.81 -25.61
C PRO A 276 -21.38 -10.84 -26.66
N SER A 277 -21.72 -9.67 -27.21
CA SER A 277 -22.69 -9.55 -28.28
C SER A 277 -22.26 -10.54 -29.37
N GLN A 278 -23.08 -11.57 -29.58
CA GLN A 278 -22.93 -12.43 -30.73
C GLN A 278 -23.29 -11.55 -31.94
N ASP A 279 -22.27 -10.93 -32.53
CA ASP A 279 -22.39 -10.41 -33.88
C ASP A 279 -22.63 -11.60 -34.82
N PHE A 280 -23.91 -11.94 -34.98
CA PHE A 280 -24.34 -12.72 -36.11
C PHE A 280 -24.11 -11.90 -37.38
N ARG A 281 -23.01 -12.16 -38.06
CA ARG A 281 -22.87 -11.90 -39.47
C ARG A 281 -22.37 -13.17 -40.17
#